data_e74e034aa5d0cb66a594a002d0fe08f3
#
_entry.id   e74e034aa5d0cb66a594a002d0fe08f3
#
_cell.length_a   1.000
_cell.length_b   1.000
_cell.length_c   1.000
_cell.angle_alpha   90.00
_cell.angle_beta   90.00
_cell.angle_gamma   90.00
#
_symmetry.space_group_name_H-M   'P 1'
#
loop_
_entity.id
_entity.type
_entity.pdbx_description
1 polymer ?
#
loop_
_entity_poly.entity_id
_entity_poly.type
_entity_poly.pdbx_seq_one_letter_code
_entity_poly.pdbx_strand_id
1 'polypeptide(L)'
;MNTHTKGRLNENKIRKHYENNGYIMYRPPSTKYGEQDIFGHWDLLGMNRDVSKLIQVKSNMTDVSKFKKKSEKWCALNCLERDGHNPNYLFDYELFAVLPKGKIRKWRWCPFLLKWYEELDLNKFYE
;
A
#
# COMPACT_ATOMS: atom_id res chain seq x y z
N MET A 1 21.78 -9.42 -4.64
CA MET A 1 20.94 -8.21 -4.67
C MET A 1 20.77 -7.70 -3.25
N ASN A 2 21.04 -6.41 -3.02
CA ASN A 2 20.88 -5.87 -1.69
C ASN A 2 19.42 -5.57 -1.37
N THR A 3 19.12 -5.35 -0.10
CA THR A 3 17.76 -5.14 0.40
C THR A 3 17.10 -3.92 -0.23
N HIS A 4 17.87 -2.84 -0.42
CA HIS A 4 17.35 -1.60 -1.00
C HIS A 4 16.90 -1.81 -2.46
N THR A 5 17.72 -2.47 -3.27
CA THR A 5 17.39 -2.77 -4.67
C THR A 5 16.18 -3.69 -4.77
N LYS A 6 16.10 -4.71 -3.92
CA LYS A 6 14.96 -5.63 -3.87
C LYS A 6 13.67 -4.89 -3.54
N GLY A 7 13.72 -4.00 -2.56
CA GLY A 7 12.56 -3.20 -2.19
C GLY A 7 12.05 -2.35 -3.34
N ARG A 8 12.97 -1.68 -4.05
CA ARG A 8 12.61 -0.85 -5.20
C ARG A 8 11.99 -1.66 -6.34
N LEU A 9 12.53 -2.84 -6.63
CA LEU A 9 11.97 -3.72 -7.65
C LEU A 9 10.56 -4.18 -7.29
N ASN A 10 10.33 -4.50 -6.02
CA ASN A 10 9.01 -4.92 -5.55
C ASN A 10 7.99 -3.78 -5.63
N GLU A 11 8.40 -2.56 -5.24
CA GLU A 11 7.54 -1.38 -5.38
C GLU A 11 7.20 -1.13 -6.85
N ASN A 12 8.16 -1.25 -7.75
CA ASN A 12 7.94 -1.06 -9.19
C ASN A 12 6.97 -2.10 -9.75
N LYS A 13 7.02 -3.32 -9.26
CA LYS A 13 6.08 -4.37 -9.69
C LYS A 13 4.65 -3.99 -9.36
N ILE A 14 4.40 -3.52 -8.14
CA ILE A 14 3.07 -3.07 -7.72
C ILE A 14 2.66 -1.81 -8.48
N ARG A 15 3.57 -0.85 -8.65
CA ARG A 15 3.30 0.38 -9.39
C ARG A 15 2.85 0.09 -10.81
N LYS A 16 3.58 -0.78 -11.53
CA LYS A 16 3.23 -1.13 -12.92
C LYS A 16 1.87 -1.80 -13.02
N HIS A 17 1.53 -2.65 -12.06
CA HIS A 17 0.23 -3.28 -12.03
C HIS A 17 -0.88 -2.22 -12.00
N TYR A 18 -0.77 -1.22 -11.12
CA TYR A 18 -1.76 -0.16 -11.04
C TYR A 18 -1.75 0.75 -12.27
N GLU A 19 -0.57 1.08 -12.80
CA GLU A 19 -0.48 1.88 -14.02
C GLU A 19 -1.17 1.19 -15.20
N ASN A 20 -1.01 -0.12 -15.32
CA ASN A 20 -1.67 -0.92 -16.36
C ASN A 20 -3.20 -0.98 -16.18
N ASN A 21 -3.69 -0.65 -15.00
CA ASN A 21 -5.12 -0.62 -14.69
C ASN A 21 -5.67 0.81 -14.58
N GLY A 22 -5.00 1.78 -15.17
CA GLY A 22 -5.52 3.14 -15.31
C GLY A 22 -5.24 4.08 -14.14
N TYR A 23 -4.34 3.70 -13.23
CA TYR A 23 -3.95 4.57 -12.12
C TYR A 23 -2.77 5.45 -12.49
N ILE A 24 -2.78 6.68 -11.96
CA ILE A 24 -1.61 7.54 -11.93
C ILE A 24 -0.89 7.22 -10.63
N MET A 25 0.39 6.89 -10.72
CA MET A 25 1.16 6.44 -9.56
C MET A 25 2.27 7.45 -9.23
N TYR A 26 2.46 7.68 -7.94
CA TYR A 26 3.51 8.56 -7.42
C TYR A 26 4.35 7.81 -6.39
N ARG A 27 5.66 7.96 -6.49
CA ARG A 27 6.63 7.44 -5.54
C ARG A 27 7.52 8.60 -5.11
N PRO A 28 7.65 8.88 -3.79
CA PRO A 28 8.55 9.94 -3.35
C PRO A 28 9.98 9.68 -3.80
N PRO A 29 10.72 10.71 -4.22
CA PRO A 29 12.12 10.51 -4.59
C PRO A 29 12.98 10.19 -3.38
N SER A 30 14.04 9.41 -3.59
CA SER A 30 15.07 9.20 -2.57
C SER A 30 15.88 10.46 -2.41
N THR A 31 16.28 10.78 -1.17
CA THR A 31 17.13 11.92 -0.87
C THR A 31 18.46 11.43 -0.29
N LYS A 32 19.41 12.35 -0.08
CA LYS A 32 20.69 12.01 0.57
C LYS A 32 20.50 11.54 2.02
N TYR A 33 19.34 11.80 2.61
CA TYR A 33 19.00 11.36 3.98
C TYR A 33 18.19 10.08 4.00
N GLY A 34 18.05 9.39 2.85
CA GLY A 34 17.29 8.16 2.70
C GLY A 34 15.97 8.37 1.98
N GLU A 35 15.14 7.35 1.95
CA GLU A 35 13.81 7.42 1.34
C GLU A 35 12.84 8.09 2.30
N GLN A 36 11.94 8.89 1.73
CA GLN A 36 10.89 9.54 2.51
C GLN A 36 9.55 8.93 2.17
N ASP A 37 8.91 8.33 3.17
CA ASP A 37 7.58 7.75 3.00
C ASP A 37 6.52 8.83 3.00
N ILE A 38 5.46 8.64 2.23
CA ILE A 38 4.30 9.52 2.22
C ILE A 38 3.62 9.45 3.60
N PHE A 39 3.47 10.58 4.25
CA PHE A 39 2.92 10.69 5.62
C PHE A 39 3.67 9.81 6.63
N GLY A 40 4.92 9.47 6.36
CA GLY A 40 5.75 8.65 7.24
C GLY A 40 5.44 7.16 7.22
N HIS A 41 4.52 6.68 6.36
CA HIS A 41 4.07 5.28 6.35
C HIS A 41 4.00 4.62 4.97
N TRP A 42 3.84 5.38 3.88
CA TRP A 42 3.43 4.80 2.61
C TRP A 42 4.48 4.98 1.52
N ASP A 43 4.71 3.92 0.73
CA ASP A 43 5.70 3.93 -0.35
C ASP A 43 5.16 4.54 -1.64
N LEU A 44 3.87 4.36 -1.91
CA LEU A 44 3.25 4.76 -3.17
C LEU A 44 1.91 5.44 -2.93
N LEU A 45 1.61 6.41 -3.79
CA LEU A 45 0.28 7.01 -3.89
C LEU A 45 -0.27 6.66 -5.27
N GLY A 46 -1.46 6.08 -5.31
CA GLY A 46 -2.13 5.77 -6.56
C GLY A 46 -3.46 6.51 -6.63
N MET A 47 -3.77 7.02 -7.81
CA MET A 47 -5.02 7.76 -8.01
C MET A 47 -5.62 7.40 -9.36
N ASN A 48 -6.94 7.25 -9.39
CA ASN A 48 -7.69 7.26 -10.63
C ASN A 48 -8.89 8.20 -10.48
N ARG A 49 -9.81 8.15 -11.43
CA ARG A 49 -10.98 9.02 -11.43
C ARG A 49 -11.83 8.89 -10.15
N ASP A 50 -11.91 7.70 -9.58
CA ASP A 50 -12.87 7.37 -8.54
C ASP A 50 -12.25 7.19 -7.15
N VAL A 51 -10.96 6.85 -7.07
CA VAL A 51 -10.37 6.45 -5.79
C VAL A 51 -8.90 6.87 -5.70
N SER A 52 -8.45 7.15 -4.47
CA SER A 52 -7.05 7.38 -4.14
C SER A 52 -6.59 6.28 -3.19
N LYS A 53 -5.37 5.80 -3.37
CA LYS A 53 -4.80 4.70 -2.59
C LYS A 53 -3.47 5.08 -2.01
N LEU A 54 -3.26 4.74 -0.73
CA LEU A 54 -1.95 4.79 -0.10
C LEU A 54 -1.48 3.35 0.08
N ILE A 55 -0.29 3.07 -0.41
CA ILE A 55 0.18 1.70 -0.59
C ILE A 55 1.55 1.52 0.06
N GLN A 56 1.69 0.46 0.85
CA GLN A 56 2.98 0.04 1.40
C GLN A 56 3.34 -1.32 0.83
N VAL A 57 4.61 -1.50 0.48
CA VAL A 57 5.12 -2.74 -0.12
C VAL A 57 6.24 -3.29 0.76
N LYS A 58 6.11 -4.55 1.16
CA LYS A 58 7.10 -5.27 1.96
C LYS A 58 7.57 -6.51 1.22
N SER A 59 8.75 -7.02 1.61
CA SER A 59 9.38 -8.16 0.95
C SER A 59 9.34 -9.43 1.81
N ASN A 60 8.84 -9.35 3.03
CA ASN A 60 8.74 -10.51 3.93
C ASN A 60 7.62 -10.31 4.94
N MET A 61 7.19 -11.42 5.56
CA MET A 61 6.06 -11.40 6.47
C MET A 61 6.37 -10.78 7.84
N THR A 62 7.62 -10.78 8.26
CA THR A 62 8.02 -10.12 9.51
C THR A 62 7.79 -8.62 9.41
N ASP A 63 8.18 -8.01 8.30
CA ASP A 63 7.99 -6.59 8.06
C ASP A 63 6.51 -6.23 7.85
N VAL A 64 5.73 -7.13 7.26
CA VAL A 64 4.28 -6.99 7.16
C VAL A 64 3.66 -6.85 8.55
N SER A 65 4.01 -7.76 9.47
CA SER A 65 3.47 -7.73 10.84
C SER A 65 3.86 -6.46 11.58
N LYS A 66 5.10 -6.02 11.43
CA LYS A 66 5.57 -4.76 12.04
C LYS A 66 4.82 -3.56 11.49
N PHE A 67 4.62 -3.50 10.18
CA PHE A 67 3.91 -2.41 9.55
C PHE A 67 2.44 -2.36 9.99
N LYS A 68 1.78 -3.50 10.08
CA LYS A 68 0.40 -3.55 10.56
C LYS A 68 0.26 -2.92 11.93
N LYS A 69 1.15 -3.25 12.86
CA LYS A 69 1.14 -2.66 14.21
C LYS A 69 1.46 -1.17 14.19
N LYS A 70 2.49 -0.79 13.43
CA LYS A 70 2.92 0.61 13.34
C LYS A 70 1.85 1.51 12.76
N SER A 71 1.14 1.05 11.73
CA SER A 71 0.19 1.87 10.97
C SER A 71 -1.24 1.84 11.52
N GLU A 72 -1.56 0.92 12.41
CA GLU A 72 -2.94 0.68 12.85
C GLU A 72 -3.57 1.93 13.45
N LYS A 73 -2.87 2.61 14.34
CA LYS A 73 -3.38 3.83 14.96
C LYS A 73 -3.55 4.95 13.93
N TRP A 74 -2.58 5.10 13.04
CA TRP A 74 -2.64 6.12 11.99
C TRP A 74 -3.83 5.88 11.05
N CYS A 75 -4.04 4.63 10.62
CA CYS A 75 -5.16 4.27 9.75
C CYS A 75 -6.49 4.52 10.44
N ALA A 76 -6.60 4.16 11.72
CA ALA A 76 -7.83 4.37 12.47
C ALA A 76 -8.17 5.86 12.61
N LEU A 77 -7.16 6.71 12.80
CA LEU A 77 -7.35 8.15 12.94
C LEU A 77 -7.65 8.85 11.62
N ASN A 78 -7.20 8.27 10.49
CA ASN A 78 -7.25 8.93 9.18
C ASN A 78 -8.19 8.23 8.18
N CYS A 79 -9.10 7.40 8.64
CA CYS A 79 -10.11 6.76 7.78
C CYS A 79 -11.50 7.32 8.01
N LEU A 80 -11.58 8.60 8.37
CA LEU A 80 -12.84 9.26 8.66
C LEU A 80 -13.62 9.58 7.38
N GLU A 81 -14.94 9.54 7.48
CA GLU A 81 -15.82 10.00 6.41
C GLU A 81 -15.64 11.50 6.19
N ARG A 82 -15.75 11.93 4.92
CA ARG A 82 -15.53 13.34 4.57
C ARG A 82 -16.51 14.30 5.23
N ASP A 83 -17.78 13.89 5.34
CA ASP A 83 -18.86 14.76 5.80
C ASP A 83 -19.72 14.13 6.90
N GLY A 84 -19.30 13.00 7.43
CA GLY A 84 -20.03 12.27 8.46
C GLY A 84 -21.25 11.51 7.97
N HIS A 85 -21.62 11.64 6.71
CA HIS A 85 -22.80 10.99 6.14
C HIS A 85 -22.48 10.13 4.92
N ASN A 86 -21.32 10.36 4.30
CA ASN A 86 -20.91 9.69 3.08
C ASN A 86 -19.80 8.69 3.41
N PRO A 87 -19.97 7.40 3.08
CA PRO A 87 -18.94 6.39 3.33
C PRO A 87 -17.72 6.49 2.41
N ASN A 88 -17.63 7.53 1.59
CA ASN A 88 -16.48 7.74 0.71
C ASN A 88 -15.29 8.23 1.52
N TYR A 89 -14.39 7.31 1.82
CA TYR A 89 -13.16 7.60 2.53
C TYR A 89 -12.18 8.33 1.60
N LEU A 90 -11.30 9.13 2.21
CA LEU A 90 -10.34 9.92 1.44
C LEU A 90 -9.37 9.01 0.68
N PHE A 91 -8.91 7.94 1.33
CA PHE A 91 -7.98 6.99 0.75
C PHE A 91 -8.34 5.56 1.11
N ASP A 92 -8.08 4.64 0.17
CA ASP A 92 -7.95 3.22 0.49
C ASP A 92 -6.53 2.97 0.97
N TYR A 93 -6.35 2.23 2.05
CA TYR A 93 -5.03 1.84 2.55
C TYR A 93 -4.76 0.40 2.18
N GLU A 94 -3.64 0.16 1.52
CA GLU A 94 -3.27 -1.17 1.03
C GLU A 94 -1.85 -1.53 1.40
N LEU A 95 -1.65 -2.80 1.74
CA LEU A 95 -0.36 -3.36 2.11
C LEU A 95 -0.12 -4.59 1.25
N PHE A 96 1.03 -4.62 0.59
CA PHE A 96 1.43 -5.75 -0.25
C PHE A 96 2.67 -6.41 0.32
N ALA A 97 2.73 -7.75 0.21
CA ALA A 97 3.95 -8.51 0.41
C ALA A 97 4.32 -9.16 -0.93
N VAL A 98 5.49 -8.81 -1.45
CA VAL A 98 6.04 -9.45 -2.64
C VAL A 98 7.08 -10.46 -2.15
N LEU A 99 6.67 -11.72 -2.10
CA LEU A 99 7.44 -12.80 -1.50
C LEU A 99 8.25 -13.55 -2.55
N PRO A 100 9.21 -14.42 -2.12
CA PRO A 100 9.99 -15.22 -3.07
C PRO A 100 9.10 -16.01 -4.04
N LYS A 101 9.63 -16.30 -5.23
CA LYS A 101 8.97 -17.02 -6.31
C LYS A 101 7.76 -16.27 -6.89
N GLY A 102 7.74 -14.94 -6.75
CA GLY A 102 6.69 -14.11 -7.32
C GLY A 102 5.36 -14.17 -6.61
N LYS A 103 5.31 -14.76 -5.41
CA LYS A 103 4.08 -14.83 -4.65
C LYS A 103 3.74 -13.46 -4.09
N ILE A 104 2.49 -13.01 -4.30
CA ILE A 104 2.02 -11.71 -3.81
C ILE A 104 0.86 -11.94 -2.85
N ARG A 105 0.92 -11.28 -1.69
CA ARG A 105 -0.19 -11.22 -0.74
C ARG A 105 -0.59 -9.77 -0.56
N LYS A 106 -1.87 -9.52 -0.31
CA LYS A 106 -2.41 -8.17 -0.21
C LYS A 106 -3.36 -8.07 0.98
N TRP A 107 -3.25 -6.96 1.71
CA TRP A 107 -4.18 -6.62 2.79
C TRP A 107 -4.78 -5.26 2.51
N ARG A 108 -6.02 -5.07 2.96
CA ARG A 108 -6.69 -3.77 2.91
C ARG A 108 -7.13 -3.39 4.32
N TRP A 109 -7.15 -2.10 4.56
CA TRP A 109 -7.68 -1.58 5.82
C TRP A 109 -9.20 -1.55 5.75
N CYS A 110 -9.87 -2.08 6.79
CA CYS A 110 -11.32 -2.00 6.93
C CYS A 110 -11.66 -0.85 7.86
N PRO A 111 -12.24 0.25 7.34
CA PRO A 111 -12.56 1.40 8.18
C PRO A 111 -13.71 1.15 9.16
N PHE A 112 -14.55 0.15 8.90
CA PHE A 112 -15.66 -0.20 9.79
C PHE A 112 -15.18 -1.00 11.00
N LEU A 113 -14.25 -1.95 10.77
CA LEU A 113 -13.74 -2.82 11.81
C LEU A 113 -12.44 -2.32 12.41
N LEU A 114 -11.85 -1.26 11.84
CA LEU A 114 -10.58 -0.65 12.25
C LEU A 114 -9.45 -1.68 12.35
N LYS A 115 -9.34 -2.49 11.31
CA LYS A 115 -8.29 -3.52 11.23
C LYS A 115 -7.94 -3.86 9.80
N TRP A 116 -6.76 -4.47 9.63
CA TRP A 116 -6.32 -5.04 8.35
C TRP A 116 -7.00 -6.37 8.10
N TYR A 117 -7.38 -6.63 6.85
CA TYR A 117 -7.86 -7.95 6.42
C TYR A 117 -7.18 -8.34 5.12
N GLU A 118 -6.94 -9.65 4.95
CA GLU A 118 -6.27 -10.15 3.76
C GLU A 118 -7.26 -10.33 2.62
N GLU A 119 -6.90 -9.81 1.44
CA GLU A 119 -7.66 -9.97 0.22
C GLU A 119 -7.15 -11.21 -0.50
N LEU A 120 -8.01 -12.22 -0.67
CA LEU A 120 -7.59 -13.54 -1.16
C LEU A 120 -7.66 -13.71 -2.67
N ASP A 121 -8.44 -12.88 -3.37
CA ASP A 121 -8.56 -12.96 -4.82
C ASP A 121 -7.59 -11.99 -5.50
N LEU A 122 -6.42 -12.51 -5.85
CA LEU A 122 -5.36 -11.72 -6.49
C LEU A 122 -5.09 -12.17 -7.93
N ASN A 123 -6.04 -12.76 -8.60
CA ASN A 123 -5.84 -13.30 -9.95
C ASN A 123 -5.24 -12.28 -10.91
N LYS A 124 -5.61 -11.01 -10.77
CA LYS A 124 -5.10 -9.92 -11.63
C LYS A 124 -3.59 -9.72 -11.54
N PHE A 125 -2.95 -10.13 -10.46
CA PHE A 125 -1.50 -9.97 -10.29
C PHE A 125 -0.70 -11.08 -10.96
N TYR A 126 -1.35 -12.16 -11.37
CA TYR A 126 -0.69 -13.32 -11.95
C TYR A 126 -0.96 -13.46 -13.46
N GLU A 127 -1.74 -12.57 -14.02
CA GLU A 127 -2.05 -12.55 -15.45
C GLU A 127 -0.96 -11.81 -16.29
#